data_bace135cd5b5672b2d2026d57ae844c7
#
_entry.id   bace135cd5b5672b2d2026d57ae844c7
#
_cell.length_a   1.000
_cell.length_b   1.000
_cell.length_c   1.000
_cell.angle_alpha   90.00
_cell.angle_beta   90.00
_cell.angle_gamma   90.00
#
_symmetry.space_group_name_H-M   'P 1'
#
loop_
_entity.id
_entity.type
_entity.pdbx_description
1 polymer ?
#
loop_
_entity_poly.entity_id
_entity_poly.type
_entity_poly.pdbx_seq_one_letter_code
_entity_poly.pdbx_strand_id
1 'polypeptide(L)'
;MEQEKILIQKKNETEDEILRCALSLFVSKGYFNTSLSEIAQAAQLTKTQEIYDYFESKQQLAATLYNSIIDSLSVSIDEIRRRNKKASEQLHSLVNLLFKLTEEAPNALRFLLTVNATEFLPQEKLFLQTPAVNKMLKMIQLGINNGEIRSLSPMLIYGYFFGIINTTLELILNGTLDKKSELYQSQAWLAAWNAIAKK
;
A
#
# COMPACT_ATOMS: atom_id res chain seq x y z
N MET A 1 -28.21 20.69 -12.90
CA MET A 1 -27.97 19.96 -11.64
C MET A 1 -27.82 18.44 -11.86
N GLU A 2 -28.81 17.73 -12.46
CA GLU A 2 -28.72 16.27 -12.66
C GLU A 2 -27.72 15.87 -13.76
N GLN A 3 -27.70 16.57 -14.89
CA GLN A 3 -26.71 16.38 -15.97
C GLN A 3 -25.28 16.70 -15.52
N GLU A 4 -25.10 17.68 -14.67
CA GLU A 4 -23.81 18.06 -14.12
C GLU A 4 -23.27 16.99 -13.14
N LYS A 5 -24.14 16.40 -12.31
CA LYS A 5 -23.79 15.26 -11.44
C LYS A 5 -23.39 14.04 -12.24
N ILE A 6 -24.11 13.71 -13.31
CA ILE A 6 -23.80 12.59 -14.20
C ILE A 6 -22.44 12.80 -14.88
N LEU A 7 -22.12 14.04 -15.31
CA LEU A 7 -20.85 14.36 -15.95
C LEU A 7 -19.67 14.22 -14.97
N ILE A 8 -19.83 14.71 -13.73
CA ILE A 8 -18.83 14.60 -12.67
C ILE A 8 -18.60 13.12 -12.32
N GLN A 9 -19.67 12.34 -12.16
CA GLN A 9 -19.56 10.92 -11.87
C GLN A 9 -18.82 10.17 -12.97
N LYS A 10 -19.16 10.40 -14.24
CA LYS A 10 -18.48 9.78 -15.39
C LYS A 10 -17.01 10.17 -15.46
N LYS A 11 -16.67 11.42 -15.11
CA LYS A 11 -15.29 11.88 -15.07
C LYS A 11 -14.49 11.14 -13.99
N ASN A 12 -15.05 10.97 -12.80
CA ASN A 12 -14.41 10.24 -11.70
C ASN A 12 -14.23 8.75 -12.06
N GLU A 13 -15.23 8.10 -12.65
CA GLU A 13 -15.14 6.70 -13.10
C GLU A 13 -14.02 6.50 -14.14
N THR A 14 -13.83 7.45 -15.05
CA THR A 14 -12.75 7.40 -16.04
C THR A 14 -11.38 7.61 -15.41
N GLU A 15 -11.27 8.55 -14.47
CA GLU A 15 -10.04 8.78 -13.71
C GLU A 15 -9.60 7.54 -12.92
N ASP A 16 -10.54 6.91 -12.21
CA ASP A 16 -10.30 5.67 -11.47
C ASP A 16 -9.85 4.54 -12.39
N GLU A 17 -10.45 4.42 -13.58
CA GLU A 17 -10.07 3.42 -14.56
C GLU A 17 -8.66 3.65 -15.13
N ILE A 18 -8.28 4.91 -15.40
CA ILE A 18 -6.91 5.27 -15.80
C ILE A 18 -5.91 4.88 -14.71
N LEU A 19 -6.20 5.21 -13.45
CA LEU A 19 -5.34 4.88 -12.31
C LEU A 19 -5.21 3.37 -12.14
N ARG A 20 -6.30 2.60 -12.28
CA ARG A 20 -6.31 1.14 -12.18
C ARG A 20 -5.47 0.49 -13.28
N CYS A 21 -5.59 0.96 -14.52
CA CYS A 21 -4.81 0.47 -15.65
C CYS A 21 -3.32 0.83 -15.49
N ALA A 22 -3.02 2.05 -15.07
CA ALA A 22 -1.66 2.48 -14.79
C ALA A 22 -1.00 1.65 -13.70
N LEU A 23 -1.72 1.38 -12.60
CA LEU A 23 -1.23 0.50 -11.52
C LEU A 23 -0.84 -0.88 -12.05
N SER A 24 -1.71 -1.50 -12.83
CA SER A 24 -1.46 -2.82 -13.42
C SER A 24 -0.22 -2.84 -14.32
N LEU A 25 -0.06 -1.81 -15.15
CA LEU A 25 1.07 -1.68 -16.07
C LEU A 25 2.37 -1.36 -15.31
N PHE A 26 2.35 -0.47 -14.33
CA PHE A 26 3.54 -0.15 -13.52
C PHE A 26 4.03 -1.36 -12.73
N VAL A 27 3.13 -2.17 -12.20
CA VAL A 27 3.50 -3.40 -11.48
C VAL A 27 4.05 -4.47 -12.42
N SER A 28 3.49 -4.61 -13.63
CA SER A 28 3.87 -5.69 -14.56
C SER A 28 5.09 -5.37 -15.43
N LYS A 29 5.27 -4.12 -15.83
CA LYS A 29 6.33 -3.67 -16.75
C LYS A 29 7.33 -2.70 -16.12
N GLY A 30 7.00 -2.12 -14.96
CA GLY A 30 7.73 -1.02 -14.34
C GLY A 30 7.32 0.35 -14.89
N TYR A 31 7.55 1.39 -14.08
CA TYR A 31 7.20 2.76 -14.45
C TYR A 31 7.85 3.20 -15.76
N PHE A 32 9.17 3.04 -15.91
CA PHE A 32 9.91 3.54 -17.08
C PHE A 32 9.50 2.86 -18.39
N ASN A 33 9.12 1.59 -18.34
CA ASN A 33 8.71 0.78 -19.51
C ASN A 33 7.22 0.90 -19.84
N THR A 34 6.45 1.74 -19.14
CA THR A 34 5.04 1.98 -19.39
C THR A 34 4.86 3.35 -20.04
N SER A 35 4.17 3.40 -21.19
CA SER A 35 3.83 4.65 -21.88
C SER A 35 2.41 5.11 -21.55
N LEU A 36 2.12 6.42 -21.71
CA LEU A 36 0.75 6.95 -21.61
C LEU A 36 -0.17 6.35 -22.69
N SER A 37 0.37 6.00 -23.85
CA SER A 37 -0.41 5.35 -24.91
C SER A 37 -0.90 3.97 -24.50
N GLU A 38 -0.06 3.16 -23.84
CA GLU A 38 -0.47 1.86 -23.30
C GLU A 38 -1.50 1.99 -22.19
N ILE A 39 -1.37 3.01 -21.34
CA ILE A 39 -2.36 3.29 -20.28
C ILE A 39 -3.69 3.69 -20.91
N ALA A 40 -3.69 4.59 -21.91
CA ALA A 40 -4.90 5.02 -22.62
C ALA A 40 -5.60 3.84 -23.30
N GLN A 41 -4.83 2.98 -23.98
CA GLN A 41 -5.36 1.78 -24.62
C GLN A 41 -5.97 0.81 -23.60
N ALA A 42 -5.30 0.57 -22.49
CA ALA A 42 -5.80 -0.30 -21.42
C ALA A 42 -7.07 0.26 -20.75
N ALA A 43 -7.15 1.58 -20.59
CA ALA A 43 -8.33 2.30 -20.06
C ALA A 43 -9.43 2.52 -21.13
N GLN A 44 -9.28 1.95 -22.33
CA GLN A 44 -10.24 2.04 -23.43
C GLN A 44 -10.55 3.48 -23.86
N LEU A 45 -9.60 4.41 -23.71
CA LEU A 45 -9.70 5.75 -24.24
C LEU A 45 -9.51 5.75 -25.75
N THR A 46 -10.21 6.64 -26.45
CA THR A 46 -10.13 6.72 -27.92
C THR A 46 -8.81 7.33 -28.39
N LYS A 47 -8.22 8.22 -27.58
CA LYS A 47 -6.95 8.90 -27.85
C LYS A 47 -6.12 9.05 -26.57
N THR A 48 -4.79 8.95 -26.72
CA THR A 48 -3.85 9.20 -25.62
C THR A 48 -4.00 10.61 -25.01
N GLN A 49 -4.38 11.60 -25.84
CA GLN A 49 -4.62 12.96 -25.39
C GLN A 49 -5.67 13.08 -24.31
N GLU A 50 -6.64 12.19 -24.25
CA GLU A 50 -7.69 12.23 -23.22
C GLU A 50 -7.15 12.03 -21.80
N ILE A 51 -5.95 11.41 -21.63
CA ILE A 51 -5.30 11.32 -20.32
C ILE A 51 -4.98 12.71 -19.78
N TYR A 52 -4.64 13.68 -20.66
CA TYR A 52 -4.28 15.03 -20.22
C TYR A 52 -5.47 15.85 -19.70
N ASP A 53 -6.71 15.36 -19.90
CA ASP A 53 -7.91 15.95 -19.28
C ASP A 53 -7.98 15.63 -17.76
N TYR A 54 -7.17 14.66 -17.30
CA TYR A 54 -7.12 14.14 -15.92
C TYR A 54 -5.76 14.38 -15.26
N PHE A 55 -4.66 14.17 -16.00
CA PHE A 55 -3.29 14.20 -15.46
C PHE A 55 -2.38 14.98 -16.40
N GLU A 56 -1.67 15.96 -15.87
CA GLU A 56 -0.74 16.81 -16.63
C GLU A 56 0.45 16.03 -17.21
N SER A 57 0.81 14.91 -16.59
CA SER A 57 1.96 14.07 -17.00
C SER A 57 1.85 12.65 -16.44
N LYS A 58 2.63 11.73 -17.00
CA LYS A 58 2.80 10.38 -16.44
C LYS A 58 3.32 10.42 -14.99
N GLN A 59 4.16 11.40 -14.67
CA GLN A 59 4.70 11.58 -13.34
C GLN A 59 3.60 11.99 -12.35
N GLN A 60 2.74 12.96 -12.72
CA GLN A 60 1.62 13.36 -11.88
C GLN A 60 0.60 12.24 -11.70
N LEU A 61 0.30 11.47 -12.75
CA LEU A 61 -0.54 10.28 -12.65
C LEU A 61 0.04 9.26 -11.65
N ALA A 62 1.33 8.97 -11.74
CA ALA A 62 2.00 8.05 -10.82
C ALA A 62 2.04 8.59 -9.37
N ALA A 63 2.22 9.90 -9.18
CA ALA A 63 2.18 10.55 -7.87
C ALA A 63 0.77 10.45 -7.25
N THR A 64 -0.28 10.73 -8.03
CA THR A 64 -1.67 10.61 -7.60
C THR A 64 -1.96 9.17 -7.16
N LEU A 65 -1.56 8.18 -7.97
CA LEU A 65 -1.71 6.76 -7.66
C LEU A 65 -0.99 6.38 -6.36
N TYR A 66 0.28 6.75 -6.22
CA TYR A 66 1.09 6.47 -5.03
C TYR A 66 0.47 7.05 -3.77
N ASN A 67 0.10 8.34 -3.82
CA ASN A 67 -0.50 9.02 -2.67
C ASN A 67 -1.87 8.44 -2.32
N SER A 68 -2.72 8.12 -3.29
CA SER A 68 -4.03 7.49 -3.07
C SER A 68 -3.90 6.14 -2.32
N ILE A 69 -2.93 5.31 -2.69
CA ILE A 69 -2.69 4.03 -2.01
C ILE A 69 -2.21 4.26 -0.57
N ILE A 70 -1.25 5.19 -0.36
CA ILE A 70 -0.73 5.54 0.97
C ILE A 70 -1.85 6.11 1.86
N ASP A 71 -2.70 6.98 1.33
CA ASP A 71 -3.81 7.59 2.07
C ASP A 71 -4.86 6.54 2.47
N SER A 72 -5.21 5.64 1.56
CA SER A 72 -6.13 4.52 1.83
C SER A 72 -5.59 3.60 2.94
N LEU A 73 -4.30 3.26 2.88
CA LEU A 73 -3.63 2.50 3.94
C LEU A 73 -3.64 3.29 5.27
N SER A 74 -3.35 4.58 5.21
CA SER A 74 -3.32 5.46 6.37
C SER A 74 -4.68 5.56 7.08
N VAL A 75 -5.78 5.64 6.31
CA VAL A 75 -7.16 5.62 6.84
C VAL A 75 -7.47 4.28 7.51
N SER A 76 -7.12 3.17 6.87
CA SER A 76 -7.30 1.82 7.43
C SER A 76 -6.54 1.63 8.74
N ILE A 77 -5.32 2.16 8.84
CA ILE A 77 -4.52 2.14 10.08
C ILE A 77 -5.21 2.94 11.19
N ASP A 78 -5.78 4.12 10.89
CA ASP A 78 -6.49 4.90 11.90
C ASP A 78 -7.73 4.17 12.43
N GLU A 79 -8.44 3.45 11.56
CA GLU A 79 -9.57 2.63 11.97
C GLU A 79 -9.14 1.48 12.88
N ILE A 80 -8.07 0.79 12.54
CA ILE A 80 -7.47 -0.26 13.38
C ILE A 80 -7.12 0.30 14.77
N ARG A 81 -6.46 1.46 14.83
CA ARG A 81 -6.07 2.10 16.09
C ARG A 81 -7.27 2.55 16.96
N ARG A 82 -8.37 2.94 16.31
CA ARG A 82 -9.61 3.31 17.05
C ARG A 82 -10.29 2.09 17.66
N ARG A 83 -10.29 0.96 16.94
CA ARG A 83 -10.98 -0.27 17.37
C ARG A 83 -10.21 -1.06 18.44
N ASN A 84 -8.89 -0.97 18.44
CA ASN A 84 -8.02 -1.78 19.28
C ASN A 84 -7.26 -0.91 20.28
N LYS A 85 -7.13 -1.37 21.53
CA LYS A 85 -6.47 -0.62 22.61
C LYS A 85 -5.02 -1.05 22.85
N LYS A 86 -4.71 -2.33 22.67
CA LYS A 86 -3.38 -2.88 22.87
C LYS A 86 -2.57 -2.81 21.58
N ALA A 87 -1.26 -2.64 21.71
CA ALA A 87 -0.36 -2.63 20.56
C ALA A 87 -0.34 -3.96 19.81
N SER A 88 -0.37 -5.09 20.53
CA SER A 88 -0.47 -6.42 19.96
C SER A 88 -1.73 -6.60 19.09
N GLU A 89 -2.88 -6.11 19.56
CA GLU A 89 -4.14 -6.16 18.81
C GLU A 89 -4.10 -5.27 17.55
N GLN A 90 -3.51 -4.06 17.67
CA GLN A 90 -3.36 -3.15 16.52
C GLN A 90 -2.45 -3.75 15.45
N LEU A 91 -1.29 -4.26 15.83
CA LEU A 91 -0.33 -4.87 14.91
C LEU A 91 -0.88 -6.16 14.29
N HIS A 92 -1.59 -6.99 15.06
CA HIS A 92 -2.26 -8.19 14.53
C HIS A 92 -3.33 -7.83 13.49
N SER A 93 -4.17 -6.84 13.80
CA SER A 93 -5.20 -6.36 12.86
C SER A 93 -4.59 -5.77 11.59
N LEU A 94 -3.44 -5.10 11.69
CA LEU A 94 -2.72 -4.59 10.52
C LEU A 94 -2.14 -5.74 9.67
N VAL A 95 -1.57 -6.77 10.30
CA VAL A 95 -1.11 -7.97 9.57
C VAL A 95 -2.27 -8.64 8.85
N ASN A 96 -3.43 -8.80 9.52
CA ASN A 96 -4.63 -9.35 8.88
C ASN A 96 -5.04 -8.55 7.65
N LEU A 97 -5.03 -7.21 7.74
CA LEU A 97 -5.31 -6.33 6.60
C LEU A 97 -4.32 -6.56 5.46
N LEU A 98 -3.01 -6.58 5.74
CA LEU A 98 -1.98 -6.74 4.70
C LEU A 98 -2.09 -8.10 3.99
N PHE A 99 -2.35 -9.19 4.72
CA PHE A 99 -2.58 -10.50 4.11
C PHE A 99 -3.86 -10.53 3.28
N LYS A 100 -4.94 -9.92 3.73
CA LYS A 100 -6.17 -9.76 2.97
C LYS A 100 -5.94 -9.00 1.65
N LEU A 101 -5.10 -7.98 1.66
CA LEU A 101 -4.74 -7.21 0.46
C LEU A 101 -3.96 -8.03 -0.59
N THR A 102 -3.32 -9.15 -0.23
CA THR A 102 -2.72 -10.05 -1.24
C THR A 102 -3.75 -10.65 -2.18
N GLU A 103 -5.00 -10.76 -1.75
CA GLU A 103 -6.12 -11.32 -2.51
C GLU A 103 -7.01 -10.22 -3.10
N GLU A 104 -7.37 -9.20 -2.32
CA GLU A 104 -8.32 -8.18 -2.71
C GLU A 104 -7.71 -7.06 -3.57
N ALA A 105 -6.44 -6.70 -3.32
CA ALA A 105 -5.74 -5.62 -4.02
C ALA A 105 -4.25 -5.94 -4.26
N PRO A 106 -3.93 -7.09 -4.91
CA PRO A 106 -2.55 -7.56 -5.03
C PRO A 106 -1.62 -6.57 -5.73
N ASN A 107 -2.11 -5.84 -6.72
CA ASN A 107 -1.32 -4.84 -7.44
C ASN A 107 -0.99 -3.62 -6.57
N ALA A 108 -1.93 -3.16 -5.74
CA ALA A 108 -1.67 -2.04 -4.81
C ALA A 108 -0.62 -2.42 -3.76
N LEU A 109 -0.75 -3.62 -3.18
CA LEU A 109 0.23 -4.11 -2.22
C LEU A 109 1.60 -4.35 -2.86
N ARG A 110 1.65 -4.96 -4.05
CA ARG A 110 2.91 -5.15 -4.80
C ARG A 110 3.56 -3.82 -5.12
N PHE A 111 2.78 -2.83 -5.56
CA PHE A 111 3.30 -1.48 -5.84
C PHE A 111 3.97 -0.87 -4.62
N LEU A 112 3.36 -0.96 -3.43
CA LEU A 112 3.95 -0.45 -2.18
C LEU A 112 5.22 -1.20 -1.74
N LEU A 113 5.29 -2.50 -1.95
CA LEU A 113 6.39 -3.33 -1.47
C LEU A 113 7.60 -3.32 -2.42
N THR A 114 7.38 -3.24 -3.74
CA THR A 114 8.43 -3.49 -4.74
C THR A 114 8.85 -2.26 -5.53
N VAL A 115 7.99 -1.22 -5.60
CA VAL A 115 8.27 -0.04 -6.40
C VAL A 115 9.01 1.01 -5.56
N ASN A 116 10.20 1.36 -6.00
CA ASN A 116 10.94 2.48 -5.41
C ASN A 116 10.44 3.81 -6.00
N ALA A 117 9.46 4.40 -5.33
CA ALA A 117 8.81 5.64 -5.79
C ALA A 117 9.81 6.79 -6.02
N THR A 118 10.93 6.85 -5.29
CA THR A 118 11.92 7.93 -5.45
C THR A 118 12.68 7.90 -6.76
N GLU A 119 12.67 6.76 -7.48
CA GLU A 119 13.31 6.67 -8.79
C GLU A 119 12.58 7.52 -9.85
N PHE A 120 11.28 7.73 -9.71
CA PHE A 120 10.46 8.47 -10.67
C PHE A 120 9.62 9.58 -10.03
N LEU A 121 9.51 9.61 -8.71
CA LEU A 121 8.82 10.63 -7.92
C LEU A 121 9.78 11.27 -6.89
N PRO A 122 10.82 11.99 -7.33
CA PRO A 122 11.86 12.51 -6.42
C PRO A 122 11.33 13.55 -5.41
N GLN A 123 10.17 14.14 -5.67
CA GLN A 123 9.52 15.11 -4.79
C GLN A 123 8.64 14.43 -3.72
N GLU A 124 8.31 13.15 -3.91
CA GLU A 124 7.47 12.43 -2.97
C GLU A 124 8.28 11.88 -1.79
N LYS A 125 7.62 11.73 -0.67
CA LYS A 125 8.25 11.15 0.52
C LYS A 125 8.55 9.67 0.30
N LEU A 126 9.73 9.26 0.76
CA LEU A 126 10.02 7.83 0.92
C LEU A 126 8.91 7.14 1.73
N PHE A 127 8.59 5.89 1.42
CA PHE A 127 7.55 5.14 2.14
C PHE A 127 7.73 5.21 3.67
N LEU A 128 8.98 5.07 4.16
CA LEU A 128 9.31 5.18 5.58
C LEU A 128 9.04 6.56 6.22
N GLN A 129 8.84 7.60 5.42
CA GLN A 129 8.55 8.96 5.87
C GLN A 129 7.06 9.33 5.72
N THR A 130 6.22 8.39 5.25
CA THR A 130 4.80 8.65 5.01
C THR A 130 4.00 8.67 6.32
N PRO A 131 2.80 9.30 6.32
CA PRO A 131 1.89 9.27 7.45
C PRO A 131 1.51 7.84 7.88
N ALA A 132 1.37 6.91 6.93
CA ALA A 132 1.07 5.51 7.21
C ALA A 132 2.13 4.87 8.12
N VAL A 133 3.42 4.98 7.76
CA VAL A 133 4.51 4.45 8.57
C VAL A 133 4.63 5.16 9.92
N ASN A 134 4.43 6.48 9.96
CA ASN A 134 4.40 7.21 11.24
C ASN A 134 3.31 6.68 12.19
N LYS A 135 2.15 6.26 11.67
CA LYS A 135 1.09 5.64 12.46
C LYS A 135 1.49 4.23 12.94
N MET A 136 2.16 3.44 12.12
CA MET A 136 2.72 2.13 12.51
C MET A 136 3.77 2.29 13.63
N LEU A 137 4.64 3.28 13.52
CA LEU A 137 5.61 3.60 14.59
C LEU A 137 4.92 4.01 15.90
N LYS A 138 3.78 4.70 15.84
CA LYS A 138 2.98 5.02 17.04
C LYS A 138 2.36 3.77 17.70
N MET A 139 1.96 2.74 16.90
CA MET A 139 1.53 1.46 17.46
C MET A 139 2.68 0.76 18.21
N ILE A 140 3.86 0.75 17.59
CA ILE A 140 5.08 0.17 18.19
C ILE A 140 5.44 0.93 19.50
N GLN A 141 5.43 2.26 19.46
CA GLN A 141 5.73 3.08 20.67
C GLN A 141 4.73 2.83 21.80
N LEU A 142 3.44 2.64 21.46
CA LEU A 142 2.42 2.24 22.43
C LEU A 142 2.78 0.92 23.10
N GLY A 143 3.20 -0.08 22.33
CA GLY A 143 3.61 -1.39 22.84
C GLY A 143 4.86 -1.34 23.72
N ILE A 144 5.83 -0.50 23.39
CA ILE A 144 7.02 -0.26 24.22
C ILE A 144 6.59 0.37 25.56
N ASN A 145 5.76 1.40 25.52
CA ASN A 145 5.30 2.12 26.70
C ASN A 145 4.47 1.23 27.64
N ASN A 146 3.66 0.35 27.07
CA ASN A 146 2.82 -0.60 27.83
C ASN A 146 3.56 -1.87 28.27
N GLY A 147 4.83 -2.03 27.86
CA GLY A 147 5.61 -3.21 28.19
C GLY A 147 5.24 -4.49 27.42
N GLU A 148 4.49 -4.36 26.32
CA GLU A 148 4.19 -5.46 25.41
C GLU A 148 5.38 -5.76 24.48
N ILE A 149 6.14 -4.73 24.10
CA ILE A 149 7.26 -4.77 23.16
C ILE A 149 8.56 -4.44 23.89
N ARG A 150 9.66 -5.01 23.44
CA ARG A 150 11.02 -4.76 23.98
C ARG A 150 11.39 -3.29 23.84
N SER A 151 12.14 -2.77 24.82
CA SER A 151 12.64 -1.38 24.81
C SER A 151 13.84 -1.24 23.89
N LEU A 152 13.56 -1.08 22.58
CA LEU A 152 14.52 -0.79 21.52
C LEU A 152 14.04 0.42 20.71
N SER A 153 14.87 0.91 19.79
CA SER A 153 14.44 1.96 18.85
C SER A 153 13.19 1.53 18.10
N PRO A 154 12.13 2.36 18.03
CA PRO A 154 10.90 2.03 17.31
C PRO A 154 11.13 1.66 15.83
N MET A 155 12.09 2.31 15.16
CA MET A 155 12.44 2.01 13.79
C MET A 155 13.11 0.64 13.64
N LEU A 156 13.92 0.23 14.62
CA LEU A 156 14.52 -1.11 14.63
C LEU A 156 13.45 -2.19 14.85
N ILE A 157 12.52 -1.96 15.78
CA ILE A 157 11.34 -2.82 15.99
C ILE A 157 10.51 -2.93 14.70
N TYR A 158 10.27 -1.78 14.02
CA TYR A 158 9.62 -1.74 12.71
C TYR A 158 10.32 -2.67 11.69
N GLY A 159 11.63 -2.55 11.58
CA GLY A 159 12.44 -3.39 10.68
C GLY A 159 12.34 -4.89 11.01
N TYR A 160 12.41 -5.27 12.28
CA TYR A 160 12.26 -6.66 12.68
C TYR A 160 10.86 -7.21 12.41
N PHE A 161 9.83 -6.46 12.73
CA PHE A 161 8.45 -6.90 12.58
C PHE A 161 8.02 -6.90 11.11
N PHE A 162 8.08 -5.75 10.45
CA PHE A 162 7.63 -5.65 9.07
C PHE A 162 8.59 -6.28 8.06
N GLY A 163 9.86 -6.48 8.41
CA GLY A 163 10.79 -7.26 7.59
C GLY A 163 10.29 -8.70 7.38
N ILE A 164 9.85 -9.38 8.44
CA ILE A 164 9.28 -10.72 8.35
C ILE A 164 7.96 -10.70 7.58
N ILE A 165 7.06 -9.78 7.92
CA ILE A 165 5.74 -9.66 7.27
C ILE A 165 5.89 -9.35 5.78
N ASN A 166 6.64 -8.32 5.40
CA ASN A 166 6.79 -7.88 4.02
C ASN A 166 7.43 -8.97 3.14
N THR A 167 8.48 -9.64 3.63
CA THR A 167 9.10 -10.75 2.91
C THR A 167 8.10 -11.88 2.67
N THR A 168 7.28 -12.23 3.66
CA THR A 168 6.25 -13.26 3.48
C THR A 168 5.20 -12.83 2.44
N LEU A 169 4.75 -11.59 2.48
CA LEU A 169 3.80 -11.04 1.50
C LEU A 169 4.38 -11.03 0.08
N GLU A 170 5.65 -10.66 -0.07
CA GLU A 170 6.36 -10.69 -1.36
C GLU A 170 6.43 -12.12 -1.93
N LEU A 171 6.75 -13.12 -1.09
CA LEU A 171 6.80 -14.53 -1.50
C LEU A 171 5.42 -15.06 -1.95
N ILE A 172 4.34 -14.59 -1.33
CA ILE A 172 2.97 -14.91 -1.75
C ILE A 172 2.66 -14.20 -3.08
N LEU A 173 2.93 -12.90 -3.18
CA LEU A 173 2.62 -12.10 -4.35
C LEU A 173 3.36 -12.55 -5.61
N ASN A 174 4.60 -13.03 -5.49
CA ASN A 174 5.39 -13.54 -6.62
C ASN A 174 5.14 -15.02 -6.94
N GLY A 175 4.27 -15.70 -6.16
CA GLY A 175 3.89 -17.09 -6.37
C GLY A 175 4.92 -18.12 -5.90
N THR A 176 5.93 -17.72 -5.12
CA THR A 176 6.89 -18.66 -4.49
C THR A 176 6.21 -19.48 -3.39
N LEU A 177 5.31 -18.84 -2.61
CA LEU A 177 4.40 -19.52 -1.70
C LEU A 177 3.04 -19.66 -2.39
N ASP A 178 2.37 -20.79 -2.19
CA ASP A 178 1.04 -21.01 -2.75
C ASP A 178 0.01 -20.05 -2.12
N LYS A 179 -1.08 -19.77 -2.88
CA LYS A 179 -1.99 -18.63 -2.62
C LYS A 179 -2.87 -18.73 -1.37
N LYS A 180 -2.71 -19.72 -0.50
CA LYS A 180 -3.46 -19.75 0.75
C LYS A 180 -2.82 -18.83 1.78
N SER A 181 -3.10 -17.54 1.65
CA SER A 181 -2.56 -16.48 2.52
C SER A 181 -2.82 -16.73 4.00
N GLU A 182 -3.98 -17.27 4.36
CA GLU A 182 -4.37 -17.60 5.75
C GLU A 182 -3.39 -18.55 6.45
N LEU A 183 -2.83 -19.52 5.71
CA LEU A 183 -1.89 -20.47 6.29
C LEU A 183 -0.59 -19.78 6.75
N TYR A 184 -0.09 -18.86 5.94
CA TYR A 184 1.18 -18.16 6.22
C TYR A 184 1.00 -16.98 7.17
N GLN A 185 -0.21 -16.41 7.24
CA GLN A 185 -0.52 -15.26 8.09
C GLN A 185 -0.23 -15.54 9.57
N SER A 186 -0.76 -16.63 10.11
CA SER A 186 -0.55 -17.02 11.52
C SER A 186 0.92 -17.30 11.82
N GLN A 187 1.64 -17.95 10.90
CA GLN A 187 3.06 -18.25 11.05
C GLN A 187 3.91 -16.98 11.00
N ALA A 188 3.65 -16.10 10.03
CA ALA A 188 4.34 -14.83 9.90
C ALA A 188 4.09 -13.91 11.11
N TRP A 189 2.82 -13.84 11.58
CA TRP A 189 2.47 -13.12 12.80
C TRP A 189 3.26 -13.61 13.99
N LEU A 190 3.26 -14.93 14.25
CA LEU A 190 3.98 -15.51 15.39
C LEU A 190 5.48 -15.25 15.33
N ALA A 191 6.09 -15.40 14.16
CA ALA A 191 7.52 -15.13 13.97
C ALA A 191 7.83 -13.65 14.20
N ALA A 192 7.05 -12.74 13.59
CA ALA A 192 7.24 -11.30 13.72
C ALA A 192 7.00 -10.81 15.17
N TRP A 193 5.94 -11.30 15.82
CA TRP A 193 5.64 -10.94 17.21
C TRP A 193 6.72 -11.43 18.18
N ASN A 194 7.17 -12.69 18.06
CA ASN A 194 8.26 -13.24 18.88
C ASN A 194 9.58 -12.48 18.69
N ALA A 195 9.79 -11.89 17.51
CA ALA A 195 10.96 -11.07 17.26
C ALA A 195 10.96 -9.75 18.05
N ILE A 196 9.82 -9.25 18.50
CA ILE A 196 9.70 -7.94 19.14
C ILE A 196 9.08 -7.97 20.55
N ALA A 197 8.34 -9.01 20.91
CA ALA A 197 7.65 -9.10 22.18
C ALA A 197 8.62 -9.07 23.37
N LYS A 198 8.22 -8.40 24.44
CA LYS A 198 8.92 -8.47 25.73
C LYS A 198 8.67 -9.85 26.33
N LYS A 199 9.75 -10.54 26.66
CA LYS A 199 9.71 -11.81 27.39
C LYS A 199 9.52 -11.58 28.88
#